data_a310fed040812fcce66717eecaaabdab
#
_entry.id   a310fed040812fcce66717eecaaabdab
#
_cell.length_a   1.000
_cell.length_b   1.000
_cell.length_c   1.000
_cell.angle_alpha   90.00
_cell.angle_beta   90.00
_cell.angle_gamma   90.00
#
_symmetry.space_group_name_H-M   'P 1'
#
loop_
_entity.id
_entity.type
_entity.pdbx_description
1 polymer ?
#
loop_
_entity_poly.entity_id
_entity_poly.type
_entity_poly.pdbx_seq_one_letter_code
_entity_poly.pdbx_strand_id
1 'polypeptide(L)'
;MTDQELKQYCGAVTVPDREIIDAARRRQAELAKPPGSLGKLEDYSIRLAGITGQVRPHIEKCRVLVLAADNGVTAEGISSAPTSVTLSQVINMTRHKTGMSALAHYFGNEVVVADMGIDTDRPIPGVLDRKVRRSTGNIAREPAMTRQQALHALETGMELAAQAAADGVQALGIGEMGIGNTTTSAAVLAALTHAPAQTVTGRGGGLTDAAFEKKKQVIDRALALHRPDPADPVGVLAAVGGLDLAAMTGAFLGCAQNHVPAVVDGYISIVAALTAVRLCPAAGEYLFLSHASYEIGYRIAAQELGQEPCLLLGMRLGEGSGCPVMFQILRAACAVMDGMATFPEAAIEDDYLTPIRAQDSFTVTP
;
A
#
# COMPACT_ATOMS: atom_id res chain seq x y z
N MET A 1 15.18 -6.93 14.25
CA MET A 1 16.33 -6.42 13.45
C MET A 1 16.95 -5.17 14.02
N THR A 2 18.15 -4.80 13.57
CA THR A 2 18.87 -3.55 13.86
C THR A 2 18.79 -2.58 12.67
N ASP A 3 19.14 -1.32 12.84
CA ASP A 3 19.22 -0.35 11.74
C ASP A 3 20.21 -0.77 10.64
N GLN A 4 21.31 -1.42 11.02
CA GLN A 4 22.31 -1.91 10.07
C GLN A 4 21.73 -3.07 9.22
N GLU A 5 21.01 -4.00 9.84
CA GLU A 5 20.35 -5.10 9.14
C GLU A 5 19.24 -4.58 8.21
N LEU A 6 18.46 -3.57 8.63
CA LEU A 6 17.50 -2.90 7.76
C LEU A 6 18.18 -2.26 6.55
N LYS A 7 19.29 -1.56 6.76
CA LYS A 7 20.06 -0.96 5.67
C LYS A 7 20.60 -2.01 4.71
N GLN A 8 21.10 -3.13 5.22
CA GLN A 8 21.57 -4.26 4.39
C GLN A 8 20.41 -4.87 3.60
N TYR A 9 19.26 -5.07 4.24
CA TYR A 9 18.04 -5.57 3.60
C TYR A 9 17.61 -4.67 2.44
N CYS A 10 17.49 -3.36 2.67
CA CYS A 10 17.14 -2.38 1.63
C CYS A 10 18.19 -2.33 0.50
N GLY A 11 19.47 -2.49 0.82
CA GLY A 11 20.56 -2.53 -0.16
C GLY A 11 20.58 -3.79 -1.04
N ALA A 12 19.90 -4.84 -0.62
CA ALA A 12 19.74 -6.09 -1.37
C ALA A 12 18.50 -6.10 -2.29
N VAL A 13 17.57 -5.15 -2.12
CA VAL A 13 16.40 -5.02 -3.00
C VAL A 13 16.86 -4.57 -4.39
N THR A 14 16.56 -5.36 -5.41
CA THR A 14 16.85 -5.04 -6.80
C THR A 14 15.66 -4.35 -7.46
N VAL A 15 15.92 -3.60 -8.53
CA VAL A 15 14.85 -3.10 -9.40
C VAL A 15 14.35 -4.21 -10.33
N PRO A 16 13.12 -4.12 -10.86
CA PRO A 16 12.61 -5.07 -11.84
C PRO A 16 13.52 -5.20 -13.08
N ASP A 17 13.53 -6.39 -13.69
CA ASP A 17 14.39 -6.72 -14.80
C ASP A 17 14.10 -5.87 -16.04
N ARG A 18 15.06 -5.06 -16.45
CA ARG A 18 14.94 -4.13 -17.59
C ARG A 18 14.89 -4.84 -18.93
N GLU A 19 15.58 -5.96 -19.11
CA GLU A 19 15.56 -6.74 -20.35
C GLU A 19 14.18 -7.34 -20.57
N ILE A 20 13.55 -7.84 -19.51
CA ILE A 20 12.20 -8.37 -19.54
C ILE A 20 11.19 -7.24 -19.77
N ILE A 21 11.36 -6.06 -19.13
CA ILE A 21 10.52 -4.88 -19.38
C ILE A 21 10.57 -4.49 -20.86
N ASP A 22 11.75 -4.44 -21.48
CA ASP A 22 11.89 -4.08 -22.89
C ASP A 22 11.33 -5.16 -23.81
N ALA A 23 11.46 -6.42 -23.48
CA ALA A 23 10.81 -7.52 -24.19
C ALA A 23 9.28 -7.44 -24.10
N ALA A 24 8.74 -7.10 -22.92
CA ALA A 24 7.31 -6.89 -22.72
C ALA A 24 6.78 -5.67 -23.49
N ARG A 25 7.55 -4.58 -23.57
CA ARG A 25 7.22 -3.41 -24.43
C ARG A 25 7.14 -3.80 -25.90
N ARG A 26 8.13 -4.57 -26.40
CA ARG A 26 8.08 -5.08 -27.78
C ARG A 26 6.83 -5.93 -28.01
N ARG A 27 6.54 -6.86 -27.10
CA ARG A 27 5.32 -7.69 -27.18
C ARG A 27 4.05 -6.83 -27.23
N GLN A 28 3.94 -5.79 -26.36
CA GLN A 28 2.79 -4.87 -26.39
C GLN A 28 2.65 -4.11 -27.71
N ALA A 29 3.77 -3.73 -28.34
CA ALA A 29 3.76 -3.05 -29.62
C ALA A 29 3.36 -3.95 -30.80
N GLU A 30 3.54 -5.27 -30.68
CA GLU A 30 3.16 -6.27 -31.67
C GLU A 30 1.67 -6.66 -31.63
N LEU A 31 0.98 -6.37 -30.52
CA LEU A 31 -0.45 -6.71 -30.35
C LEU A 31 -1.32 -5.92 -31.34
N ALA A 32 -2.32 -6.59 -31.93
CA ALA A 32 -3.20 -6.04 -32.98
C ALA A 32 -4.14 -4.95 -32.43
N LYS A 33 -3.58 -3.82 -32.03
CA LYS A 33 -4.26 -2.65 -31.49
C LYS A 33 -3.46 -1.38 -31.75
N PRO A 34 -4.08 -0.19 -31.72
CA PRO A 34 -3.31 1.06 -31.68
C PRO A 34 -2.43 1.10 -30.42
N PRO A 35 -1.15 1.47 -30.52
CA PRO A 35 -0.26 1.62 -29.36
C PRO A 35 -0.86 2.55 -28.30
N GLY A 36 -0.75 2.18 -27.02
CA GLY A 36 -1.27 2.97 -25.91
C GLY A 36 -2.79 2.94 -25.72
N SER A 37 -3.54 2.29 -26.61
CA SER A 37 -5.02 2.33 -26.60
C SER A 37 -5.68 1.71 -25.37
N LEU A 38 -4.98 0.87 -24.63
CA LEU A 38 -5.43 0.27 -23.38
C LEU A 38 -4.86 0.99 -22.12
N GLY A 39 -4.08 2.06 -22.35
CA GLY A 39 -3.60 2.94 -21.27
C GLY A 39 -2.90 2.16 -20.16
N LYS A 40 -3.30 2.38 -18.89
CA LYS A 40 -2.66 1.76 -17.71
C LYS A 40 -2.61 0.22 -17.73
N LEU A 41 -3.48 -0.47 -18.47
CA LEU A 41 -3.38 -1.93 -18.59
C LEU A 41 -2.11 -2.35 -19.33
N GLU A 42 -1.66 -1.58 -20.32
CA GLU A 42 -0.39 -1.82 -21.01
C GLU A 42 0.79 -1.60 -20.05
N ASP A 43 0.81 -0.46 -19.35
CA ASP A 43 1.86 -0.14 -18.39
C ASP A 43 1.94 -1.18 -17.26
N TYR A 44 0.80 -1.62 -16.73
CA TYR A 44 0.77 -2.61 -15.67
C TYR A 44 1.28 -3.97 -16.14
N SER A 45 0.94 -4.40 -17.35
CA SER A 45 1.43 -5.66 -17.91
C SER A 45 2.96 -5.64 -18.09
N ILE A 46 3.51 -4.52 -18.55
CA ILE A 46 4.96 -4.31 -18.72
C ILE A 46 5.68 -4.29 -17.36
N ARG A 47 5.13 -3.58 -16.37
CA ARG A 47 5.69 -3.54 -15.01
C ARG A 47 5.64 -4.92 -14.35
N LEU A 48 4.50 -5.61 -14.45
CA LEU A 48 4.35 -6.99 -13.96
C LEU A 48 5.37 -7.93 -14.60
N ALA A 49 5.61 -7.81 -15.91
CA ALA A 49 6.61 -8.60 -16.58
C ALA A 49 8.01 -8.43 -15.96
N GLY A 50 8.45 -7.18 -15.75
CA GLY A 50 9.73 -6.89 -15.11
C GLY A 50 9.84 -7.40 -13.68
N ILE A 51 8.75 -7.29 -12.89
CA ILE A 51 8.72 -7.77 -11.51
C ILE A 51 8.79 -9.31 -11.44
N THR A 52 8.02 -10.00 -12.29
CA THR A 52 7.91 -11.46 -12.26
C THR A 52 9.00 -12.17 -13.07
N GLY A 53 9.80 -11.44 -13.87
CA GLY A 53 10.78 -12.01 -14.78
C GLY A 53 10.16 -12.74 -15.99
N GLN A 54 8.88 -12.48 -16.30
CA GLN A 54 8.13 -13.17 -17.36
C GLN A 54 7.51 -12.16 -18.33
N VAL A 55 7.83 -12.23 -19.62
CA VAL A 55 7.27 -11.34 -20.65
C VAL A 55 5.74 -11.43 -20.71
N ARG A 56 5.17 -12.58 -20.43
CA ARG A 56 3.74 -12.82 -20.26
C ARG A 56 3.45 -13.14 -18.80
N PRO A 57 3.28 -12.13 -17.95
CA PRO A 57 3.06 -12.33 -16.52
C PRO A 57 1.68 -12.96 -16.28
N HIS A 58 1.58 -13.67 -15.16
CA HIS A 58 0.35 -14.33 -14.76
C HIS A 58 0.04 -14.04 -13.29
N ILE A 59 -1.20 -13.67 -12.97
CA ILE A 59 -1.66 -13.32 -11.62
C ILE A 59 -2.94 -14.09 -11.31
N GLU A 60 -2.82 -15.17 -10.54
CA GLU A 60 -3.96 -15.98 -10.08
C GLU A 60 -4.14 -15.87 -8.56
N LYS A 61 -3.10 -16.24 -7.81
CA LYS A 61 -3.18 -16.27 -6.36
C LYS A 61 -2.87 -14.90 -5.78
N CYS A 62 -3.91 -14.26 -5.24
CA CYS A 62 -3.81 -12.95 -4.60
C CYS A 62 -4.21 -13.04 -3.13
N ARG A 63 -3.55 -12.25 -2.29
CA ARG A 63 -3.82 -12.20 -0.85
C ARG A 63 -3.94 -10.74 -0.40
N VAL A 64 -4.88 -10.44 0.50
CA VAL A 64 -4.88 -9.21 1.29
C VAL A 64 -4.30 -9.52 2.66
N LEU A 65 -3.22 -8.86 3.02
CA LEU A 65 -2.59 -8.91 4.33
C LEU A 65 -3.05 -7.67 5.11
N VAL A 66 -3.77 -7.88 6.20
CA VAL A 66 -4.25 -6.83 7.10
C VAL A 66 -3.40 -6.80 8.36
N LEU A 67 -2.81 -5.66 8.65
CA LEU A 67 -1.98 -5.43 9.83
C LEU A 67 -2.77 -4.58 10.83
N ALA A 68 -3.09 -5.14 11.99
CA ALA A 68 -4.03 -4.55 12.92
C ALA A 68 -3.36 -4.11 14.22
N ALA A 69 -3.64 -2.86 14.66
CA ALA A 69 -3.15 -2.33 15.93
C ALA A 69 -4.03 -1.19 16.45
N ASP A 70 -4.14 -1.06 17.75
CA ASP A 70 -4.74 0.12 18.37
C ASP A 70 -3.73 1.26 18.53
N ASN A 71 -4.22 2.49 18.50
CA ASN A 71 -3.43 3.71 18.56
C ASN A 71 -3.80 4.55 19.78
N GLY A 72 -2.83 4.77 20.68
CA GLY A 72 -3.02 5.46 21.97
C GLY A 72 -3.48 6.91 21.82
N VAL A 73 -3.31 7.53 20.66
CA VAL A 73 -3.78 8.89 20.37
C VAL A 73 -5.31 9.02 20.44
N THR A 74 -6.04 7.92 20.38
CA THR A 74 -7.50 7.90 20.57
C THR A 74 -7.95 8.47 21.91
N ALA A 75 -7.09 8.43 22.93
CA ALA A 75 -7.32 9.06 24.23
C ALA A 75 -7.51 10.59 24.14
N GLU A 76 -7.11 11.21 23.06
CA GLU A 76 -7.35 12.64 22.78
C GLU A 76 -8.76 12.92 22.24
N GLY A 77 -9.62 11.90 22.04
CA GLY A 77 -10.99 12.07 21.54
C GLY A 77 -11.06 12.55 20.09
N ILE A 78 -10.16 12.01 19.23
CA ILE A 78 -10.02 12.36 17.81
C ILE A 78 -10.62 11.29 16.88
N SER A 79 -11.34 10.35 17.42
CA SER A 79 -12.06 9.30 16.69
C SER A 79 -13.54 9.32 17.01
N SER A 80 -14.39 9.04 16.03
CA SER A 80 -15.84 8.87 16.22
C SER A 80 -16.20 7.47 16.75
N ALA A 81 -15.34 6.48 16.49
CA ALA A 81 -15.53 5.11 16.95
C ALA A 81 -14.68 4.82 18.20
N PRO A 82 -15.19 4.01 19.15
CA PRO A 82 -14.40 3.52 20.26
C PRO A 82 -13.32 2.53 19.78
N THR A 83 -12.23 2.40 20.52
CA THR A 83 -11.11 1.49 20.20
C THR A 83 -11.53 0.02 20.09
N SER A 84 -12.55 -0.40 20.84
CA SER A 84 -13.10 -1.76 20.76
C SER A 84 -13.58 -2.19 19.35
N VAL A 85 -13.80 -1.22 18.45
CA VAL A 85 -14.16 -1.49 17.05
C VAL A 85 -13.02 -2.18 16.33
N THR A 86 -11.74 -1.90 16.64
CA THR A 86 -10.59 -2.58 16.07
C THR A 86 -10.72 -4.10 16.22
N LEU A 87 -10.89 -4.58 17.44
CA LEU A 87 -11.06 -6.01 17.73
C LEU A 87 -12.29 -6.60 17.03
N SER A 88 -13.43 -5.89 17.07
CA SER A 88 -14.66 -6.36 16.45
C SER A 88 -14.51 -6.51 14.93
N GLN A 89 -13.89 -5.55 14.26
CA GLN A 89 -13.66 -5.60 12.80
C GLN A 89 -12.66 -6.69 12.42
N VAL A 90 -11.60 -6.87 13.17
CA VAL A 90 -10.63 -7.95 12.96
C VAL A 90 -11.33 -9.32 13.03
N ILE A 91 -12.19 -9.56 14.02
CA ILE A 91 -13.00 -10.78 14.10
C ILE A 91 -13.95 -10.90 12.89
N ASN A 92 -14.57 -9.81 12.46
CA ASN A 92 -15.46 -9.80 11.30
C ASN A 92 -14.69 -10.08 9.98
N MET A 93 -13.45 -9.62 9.86
CA MET A 93 -12.59 -9.91 8.70
C MET A 93 -12.36 -11.40 8.52
N THR A 94 -12.07 -12.14 9.60
CA THR A 94 -11.89 -13.61 9.55
C THR A 94 -13.17 -14.37 9.15
N ARG A 95 -14.33 -13.69 9.21
CA ARG A 95 -15.65 -14.25 8.86
C ARG A 95 -16.19 -13.75 7.52
N HIS A 96 -15.38 -13.02 6.75
CA HIS A 96 -15.79 -12.35 5.49
C HIS A 96 -16.99 -11.39 5.66
N LYS A 97 -17.05 -10.64 6.80
CA LYS A 97 -18.16 -9.75 7.16
C LYS A 97 -17.81 -8.27 7.17
N THR A 98 -16.60 -7.89 6.69
CA THR A 98 -16.24 -6.48 6.47
C THR A 98 -16.23 -6.16 4.98
N GLY A 99 -16.14 -4.88 4.63
CA GLY A 99 -16.14 -4.46 3.22
C GLY A 99 -15.02 -5.11 2.42
N MET A 100 -13.80 -5.04 2.91
CA MET A 100 -12.64 -5.67 2.27
C MET A 100 -12.80 -7.20 2.19
N SER A 101 -13.10 -7.86 3.31
CA SER A 101 -13.12 -9.31 3.34
C SER A 101 -14.27 -9.92 2.52
N ALA A 102 -15.40 -9.21 2.39
CA ALA A 102 -16.50 -9.60 1.51
C ALA A 102 -16.08 -9.51 0.03
N LEU A 103 -15.40 -8.42 -0.37
CA LEU A 103 -14.86 -8.28 -1.72
C LEU A 103 -13.79 -9.34 -2.02
N ALA A 104 -12.86 -9.58 -1.09
CA ALA A 104 -11.84 -10.59 -1.23
C ALA A 104 -12.46 -11.99 -1.42
N HIS A 105 -13.43 -12.34 -0.59
CA HIS A 105 -14.16 -13.61 -0.69
C HIS A 105 -14.89 -13.76 -2.04
N TYR A 106 -15.58 -12.72 -2.48
CA TYR A 106 -16.28 -12.72 -3.77
C TYR A 106 -15.36 -12.98 -4.95
N PHE A 107 -14.15 -12.40 -4.94
CA PHE A 107 -13.15 -12.58 -6.00
C PHE A 107 -12.21 -13.77 -5.79
N GLY A 108 -12.42 -14.60 -4.77
CA GLY A 108 -11.57 -15.76 -4.46
C GLY A 108 -10.17 -15.38 -3.99
N ASN A 109 -10.00 -14.22 -3.36
CA ASN A 109 -8.71 -13.81 -2.80
C ASN A 109 -8.58 -14.25 -1.34
N GLU A 110 -7.37 -14.61 -0.95
CA GLU A 110 -7.05 -14.93 0.45
C GLU A 110 -7.04 -13.66 1.32
N VAL A 111 -7.43 -13.80 2.58
CA VAL A 111 -7.31 -12.75 3.60
C VAL A 111 -6.53 -13.31 4.77
N VAL A 112 -5.46 -12.63 5.14
CA VAL A 112 -4.67 -12.92 6.33
C VAL A 112 -4.66 -11.67 7.21
N VAL A 113 -5.02 -11.83 8.48
CA VAL A 113 -5.01 -10.74 9.47
C VAL A 113 -3.94 -11.04 10.50
N ALA A 114 -3.08 -10.07 10.79
CA ALA A 114 -2.06 -10.15 11.83
C ALA A 114 -2.29 -9.08 12.91
N ASP A 115 -2.32 -9.49 14.15
CA ASP A 115 -2.38 -8.62 15.31
C ASP A 115 -0.97 -8.09 15.63
N MET A 116 -0.74 -6.83 15.35
CA MET A 116 0.51 -6.12 15.63
C MET A 116 0.48 -5.39 16.97
N GLY A 117 -0.72 -5.11 17.49
CA GLY A 117 -0.87 -4.33 18.71
C GLY A 117 -2.30 -4.00 19.11
N ILE A 118 -3.26 -4.89 18.91
CA ILE A 118 -4.62 -4.73 19.41
C ILE A 118 -4.59 -4.74 20.95
N ASP A 119 -5.35 -3.86 21.59
CA ASP A 119 -5.40 -3.72 23.05
C ASP A 119 -6.24 -4.83 23.69
N THR A 120 -5.78 -6.06 23.54
CA THR A 120 -6.37 -7.25 24.16
C THR A 120 -5.28 -8.26 24.56
N ASP A 121 -5.49 -8.97 25.67
CA ASP A 121 -4.66 -10.09 26.10
C ASP A 121 -5.19 -11.44 25.58
N ARG A 122 -6.36 -11.44 24.92
CA ARG A 122 -6.99 -12.67 24.45
C ARG A 122 -6.52 -13.00 23.05
N PRO A 123 -6.14 -14.25 22.77
CA PRO A 123 -5.92 -14.72 21.41
C PRO A 123 -7.17 -14.51 20.56
N ILE A 124 -6.99 -14.07 19.33
CA ILE A 124 -8.10 -13.82 18.40
C ILE A 124 -8.11 -14.98 17.39
N PRO A 125 -9.16 -15.84 17.41
CA PRO A 125 -9.22 -17.00 16.51
C PRO A 125 -9.14 -16.59 15.04
N GLY A 126 -8.28 -17.24 14.27
CA GLY A 126 -8.07 -16.98 12.84
C GLY A 126 -7.19 -15.75 12.53
N VAL A 127 -6.61 -15.12 13.55
CA VAL A 127 -5.68 -13.99 13.42
C VAL A 127 -4.29 -14.43 13.82
N LEU A 128 -3.27 -14.06 13.06
CA LEU A 128 -1.88 -14.32 13.40
C LEU A 128 -1.47 -13.41 14.57
N ASP A 129 -1.01 -14.02 15.66
CA ASP A 129 -0.43 -13.28 16.78
C ASP A 129 1.00 -12.86 16.41
N ARG A 130 1.17 -11.57 16.16
CA ARG A 130 2.43 -10.91 15.87
C ARG A 130 2.59 -9.64 16.72
N LYS A 131 1.94 -9.63 17.88
CA LYS A 131 1.85 -8.48 18.77
C LYS A 131 3.22 -8.02 19.27
N VAL A 132 3.59 -6.79 18.90
CA VAL A 132 4.80 -6.12 19.40
C VAL A 132 4.57 -5.58 20.81
N ARG A 133 3.41 -4.94 21.00
CA ARG A 133 2.91 -4.47 22.29
C ARG A 133 1.40 -4.20 22.18
N ARG A 134 0.72 -4.00 23.31
CA ARG A 134 -0.68 -3.55 23.31
C ARG A 134 -0.72 -2.05 23.07
N SER A 135 -1.39 -1.64 22.02
CA SER A 135 -1.54 -0.25 21.57
C SER A 135 -0.22 0.54 21.45
N THR A 136 -0.22 1.62 20.73
CA THR A 136 0.89 2.60 20.81
C THR A 136 0.75 3.52 22.02
N GLY A 137 1.81 4.28 22.34
CA GLY A 137 1.73 5.46 23.18
C GLY A 137 0.85 6.54 22.54
N ASN A 138 0.42 7.50 23.35
CA ASN A 138 -0.30 8.68 22.87
C ASN A 138 0.70 9.70 22.30
N ILE A 139 0.79 9.81 20.98
CA ILE A 139 1.76 10.67 20.29
C ILE A 139 1.68 12.16 20.69
N ALA A 140 0.57 12.61 21.26
CA ALA A 140 0.43 13.96 21.77
C ALA A 140 1.12 14.18 23.12
N ARG A 141 1.66 13.11 23.76
CA ARG A 141 2.24 13.14 25.12
C ARG A 141 3.59 12.41 25.18
N GLU A 142 3.72 11.32 24.45
CA GLU A 142 4.88 10.43 24.44
C GLU A 142 5.08 9.83 23.05
N PRO A 143 6.24 9.24 22.71
CA PRO A 143 6.43 8.55 21.45
C PRO A 143 5.42 7.40 21.26
N ALA A 144 5.02 7.14 20.00
CA ALA A 144 4.16 6.02 19.67
C ALA A 144 4.72 4.68 20.17
N MET A 145 6.01 4.47 19.98
CA MET A 145 6.73 3.26 20.35
C MET A 145 8.23 3.54 20.45
N THR A 146 8.99 2.58 20.99
CA THR A 146 10.45 2.65 20.93
C THR A 146 10.95 2.37 19.51
N ARG A 147 12.15 2.86 19.17
CA ARG A 147 12.77 2.53 17.87
C ARG A 147 12.88 1.02 17.63
N GLN A 148 13.23 0.25 18.68
CA GLN A 148 13.33 -1.20 18.59
C GLN A 148 11.97 -1.86 18.30
N GLN A 149 10.88 -1.33 18.84
CA GLN A 149 9.52 -1.80 18.53
C GLN A 149 9.12 -1.46 17.09
N ALA A 150 9.50 -0.29 16.57
CA ALA A 150 9.28 0.06 15.17
C ALA A 150 10.05 -0.87 14.23
N LEU A 151 11.33 -1.13 14.52
CA LEU A 151 12.14 -2.08 13.76
C LEU A 151 11.58 -3.50 13.81
N HIS A 152 11.06 -3.94 14.96
CA HIS A 152 10.43 -5.26 15.08
C HIS A 152 9.12 -5.35 14.30
N ALA A 153 8.30 -4.30 14.30
CA ALA A 153 7.09 -4.25 13.49
C ALA A 153 7.41 -4.27 11.98
N LEU A 154 8.42 -3.51 11.53
CA LEU A 154 8.95 -3.56 10.15
C LEU A 154 9.39 -5.00 9.77
N GLU A 155 10.21 -5.61 10.60
CA GLU A 155 10.71 -6.98 10.40
C GLU A 155 9.56 -7.98 10.26
N THR A 156 8.57 -7.91 11.15
CA THR A 156 7.36 -8.75 11.07
C THR A 156 6.60 -8.57 9.75
N GLY A 157 6.47 -7.33 9.28
CA GLY A 157 5.85 -7.06 7.96
C GLY A 157 6.63 -7.70 6.81
N MET A 158 7.97 -7.60 6.83
CA MET A 158 8.85 -8.25 5.83
C MET A 158 8.69 -9.77 5.84
N GLU A 159 8.67 -10.38 7.03
CA GLU A 159 8.48 -11.83 7.19
C GLU A 159 7.13 -12.29 6.65
N LEU A 160 6.05 -11.55 6.92
CA LEU A 160 4.72 -11.88 6.43
C LEU A 160 4.61 -11.78 4.91
N ALA A 161 5.29 -10.81 4.30
CA ALA A 161 5.36 -10.70 2.85
C ALA A 161 6.23 -11.82 2.24
N ALA A 162 7.36 -12.17 2.85
CA ALA A 162 8.18 -13.30 2.44
C ALA A 162 7.42 -14.63 2.54
N GLN A 163 6.63 -14.82 3.61
CA GLN A 163 5.77 -15.99 3.75
C GLN A 163 4.70 -16.04 2.65
N ALA A 164 4.08 -14.90 2.31
CA ALA A 164 3.13 -14.83 1.20
C ALA A 164 3.77 -15.23 -0.13
N ALA A 165 5.00 -14.78 -0.40
CA ALA A 165 5.76 -15.18 -1.59
C ALA A 165 6.06 -16.70 -1.57
N ALA A 166 6.50 -17.26 -0.45
CA ALA A 166 6.75 -18.69 -0.28
C ALA A 166 5.48 -19.54 -0.45
N ASP A 167 4.32 -19.00 -0.08
CA ASP A 167 3.01 -19.63 -0.30
C ASP A 167 2.55 -19.55 -1.78
N GLY A 168 3.33 -18.91 -2.66
CA GLY A 168 3.03 -18.73 -4.08
C GLY A 168 2.03 -17.61 -4.37
N VAL A 169 1.90 -16.62 -3.49
CA VAL A 169 1.10 -15.41 -3.74
C VAL A 169 1.79 -14.56 -4.81
N GLN A 170 1.05 -14.22 -5.85
CA GLN A 170 1.53 -13.52 -7.03
C GLN A 170 1.22 -12.02 -7.02
N ALA A 171 0.32 -11.58 -6.14
CA ALA A 171 0.11 -10.17 -5.82
C ALA A 171 -0.37 -10.04 -4.37
N LEU A 172 0.26 -9.15 -3.58
CA LEU A 172 -0.06 -8.92 -2.18
C LEU A 172 -0.70 -7.54 -2.02
N GLY A 173 -1.92 -7.48 -1.53
CA GLY A 173 -2.58 -6.24 -1.12
C GLY A 173 -2.29 -5.96 0.35
N ILE A 174 -1.96 -4.71 0.68
CA ILE A 174 -1.58 -4.34 2.05
C ILE A 174 -2.65 -3.43 2.64
N GLY A 175 -3.37 -3.99 3.60
CA GLY A 175 -4.46 -3.36 4.34
C GLY A 175 -4.14 -3.19 5.82
N GLU A 176 -5.04 -2.55 6.53
CA GLU A 176 -4.87 -2.22 7.95
C GLU A 176 -6.20 -2.29 8.70
N MET A 177 -6.11 -2.35 10.02
CA MET A 177 -7.23 -2.08 10.92
C MET A 177 -6.73 -1.49 12.23
N GLY A 178 -7.15 -0.24 12.51
CA GLY A 178 -6.75 0.41 13.75
C GLY A 178 -7.47 1.73 13.99
N ILE A 179 -8.31 1.79 15.02
CA ILE A 179 -8.98 3.05 15.35
C ILE A 179 -7.92 4.09 15.76
N GLY A 180 -7.96 5.25 15.10
CA GLY A 180 -7.01 6.35 15.31
C GLY A 180 -5.84 6.40 14.31
N ASN A 181 -5.64 5.39 13.49
CA ASN A 181 -4.49 5.30 12.59
C ASN A 181 -4.47 6.35 11.45
N THR A 182 -5.61 6.93 11.07
CA THR A 182 -5.63 8.10 10.18
C THR A 182 -4.95 9.33 10.80
N THR A 183 -4.89 9.41 12.14
CA THR A 183 -4.19 10.49 12.86
C THR A 183 -2.69 10.26 12.85
N THR A 184 -2.24 9.05 13.16
CA THR A 184 -0.82 8.69 13.11
C THR A 184 -0.28 8.73 11.68
N SER A 185 -1.06 8.30 10.68
CA SER A 185 -0.70 8.42 9.26
C SER A 185 -0.55 9.87 8.83
N ALA A 186 -1.46 10.76 9.25
CA ALA A 186 -1.34 12.19 8.96
C ALA A 186 -0.09 12.80 9.61
N ALA A 187 0.25 12.40 10.84
CA ALA A 187 1.46 12.85 11.53
C ALA A 187 2.73 12.35 10.82
N VAL A 188 2.76 11.08 10.39
CA VAL A 188 3.89 10.52 9.61
C VAL A 188 4.03 11.22 8.26
N LEU A 189 2.93 11.41 7.51
CA LEU A 189 2.98 12.11 6.22
C LEU A 189 3.47 13.55 6.37
N ALA A 190 2.95 14.29 7.36
CA ALA A 190 3.40 15.65 7.65
C ALA A 190 4.89 15.69 8.01
N ALA A 191 5.38 14.75 8.82
CA ALA A 191 6.80 14.64 9.18
C ALA A 191 7.69 14.36 7.96
N LEU A 192 7.31 13.41 7.10
CA LEU A 192 8.12 13.01 5.95
C LEU A 192 8.15 14.06 4.82
N THR A 193 7.10 14.89 4.70
CA THR A 193 6.93 15.82 3.57
C THR A 193 7.01 17.29 3.96
N HIS A 194 7.10 17.61 5.25
CA HIS A 194 6.96 18.96 5.79
C HIS A 194 5.61 19.65 5.45
N ALA A 195 4.62 18.87 5.01
CA ALA A 195 3.29 19.40 4.74
C ALA A 195 2.60 19.81 6.05
N PRO A 196 1.89 20.94 6.08
CA PRO A 196 1.12 21.33 7.26
C PRO A 196 0.07 20.28 7.64
N ALA A 197 -0.16 20.06 8.94
CA ALA A 197 -1.18 19.11 9.41
C ALA A 197 -2.56 19.36 8.78
N GLN A 198 -2.90 20.61 8.50
CA GLN A 198 -4.15 21.05 7.88
C GLN A 198 -4.36 20.44 6.48
N THR A 199 -3.28 20.18 5.74
CA THR A 199 -3.33 19.70 4.34
C THR A 199 -3.29 18.17 4.24
N VAL A 200 -2.86 17.48 5.29
CA VAL A 200 -2.73 16.01 5.31
C VAL A 200 -3.78 15.32 6.18
N THR A 201 -4.54 16.09 6.99
CA THR A 201 -5.50 15.54 7.93
C THR A 201 -6.90 15.50 7.33
N GLY A 202 -7.46 14.30 7.20
CA GLY A 202 -8.85 14.07 6.84
C GLY A 202 -9.75 13.74 8.04
N ARG A 203 -11.05 13.53 7.76
CA ARG A 203 -12.06 13.21 8.79
C ARG A 203 -12.06 11.74 9.20
N GLY A 204 -11.28 10.90 8.54
CA GLY A 204 -11.28 9.46 8.78
C GLY A 204 -12.66 8.84 8.63
N GLY A 205 -13.09 8.03 9.61
CA GLY A 205 -14.43 7.42 9.64
C GLY A 205 -15.60 8.40 9.84
N GLY A 206 -15.32 9.70 9.94
CA GLY A 206 -16.31 10.78 10.16
C GLY A 206 -16.10 11.47 11.51
N LEU A 207 -15.95 12.77 11.49
CA LEU A 207 -15.78 13.60 12.69
C LEU A 207 -16.66 14.84 12.60
N THR A 208 -17.16 15.32 13.75
CA THR A 208 -17.72 16.66 13.87
C THR A 208 -16.64 17.71 13.58
N ASP A 209 -17.05 18.93 13.24
CA ASP A 209 -16.07 20.01 12.94
C ASP A 209 -15.14 20.28 14.13
N ALA A 210 -15.69 20.30 15.35
CA ALA A 210 -14.90 20.47 16.58
C ALA A 210 -13.87 19.37 16.80
N ALA A 211 -14.26 18.10 16.60
CA ALA A 211 -13.34 16.96 16.73
C ALA A 211 -12.29 16.94 15.59
N PHE A 212 -12.66 17.40 14.40
CA PHE A 212 -11.75 17.53 13.27
C PHE A 212 -10.68 18.60 13.52
N GLU A 213 -11.05 19.79 14.02
CA GLU A 213 -10.09 20.83 14.39
C GLU A 213 -9.18 20.36 15.54
N LYS A 214 -9.74 19.66 16.53
CA LYS A 214 -8.95 19.04 17.60
C LYS A 214 -7.92 18.02 17.05
N LYS A 215 -8.32 17.19 16.08
CA LYS A 215 -7.41 16.22 15.43
C LYS A 215 -6.19 16.91 14.83
N LYS A 216 -6.37 18.01 14.11
CA LYS A 216 -5.26 18.80 13.55
C LYS A 216 -4.34 19.35 14.64
N GLN A 217 -4.92 19.93 15.71
CA GLN A 217 -4.14 20.43 16.85
C GLN A 217 -3.35 19.32 17.56
N VAL A 218 -3.91 18.11 17.65
CA VAL A 218 -3.24 16.95 18.22
C VAL A 218 -2.02 16.58 17.39
N ILE A 219 -2.14 16.59 16.05
CA ILE A 219 -1.04 16.31 15.13
C ILE A 219 0.05 17.39 15.23
N ASP A 220 -0.32 18.67 15.19
CA ASP A 220 0.62 19.78 15.33
C ASP A 220 1.39 19.68 16.65
N ARG A 221 0.70 19.37 17.77
CA ARG A 221 1.32 19.16 19.08
C ARG A 221 2.28 17.98 19.07
N ALA A 222 1.92 16.86 18.46
CA ALA A 222 2.79 15.69 18.36
C ALA A 222 4.06 16.01 17.57
N LEU A 223 3.94 16.67 16.43
CA LEU A 223 5.10 17.09 15.61
C LEU A 223 6.01 18.09 16.35
N ALA A 224 5.43 19.06 17.07
CA ALA A 224 6.20 20.02 17.85
C ALA A 224 6.92 19.37 19.06
N LEU A 225 6.28 18.38 19.69
CA LEU A 225 6.84 17.64 20.84
C LEU A 225 8.02 16.76 20.42
N HIS A 226 7.84 15.95 19.38
CA HIS A 226 8.80 14.91 19.00
C HIS A 226 9.82 15.37 17.97
N ARG A 227 9.51 16.38 17.14
CA ARG A 227 10.39 16.92 16.09
C ARG A 227 11.03 15.80 15.25
N PRO A 228 10.24 14.89 14.69
CA PRO A 228 10.78 13.76 13.94
C PRO A 228 11.59 14.24 12.74
N ASP A 229 12.74 13.61 12.51
CA ASP A 229 13.61 13.90 11.37
C ASP A 229 13.10 13.15 10.11
N PRO A 230 12.70 13.83 9.03
CA PRO A 230 12.27 13.20 7.79
C PRO A 230 13.35 12.33 7.12
N ALA A 231 14.63 12.57 7.42
CA ALA A 231 15.74 11.73 6.93
C ALA A 231 15.86 10.40 7.70
N ASP A 232 15.13 10.24 8.82
CA ASP A 232 15.06 9.00 9.60
C ASP A 232 13.62 8.44 9.65
N PRO A 233 13.14 7.75 8.60
CA PRO A 233 11.78 7.25 8.56
C PRO A 233 11.43 6.27 9.69
N VAL A 234 12.40 5.50 10.22
CA VAL A 234 12.19 4.63 11.38
C VAL A 234 11.95 5.46 12.64
N GLY A 235 12.71 6.56 12.82
CA GLY A 235 12.50 7.52 13.90
C GLY A 235 11.15 8.22 13.80
N VAL A 236 10.70 8.57 12.59
CA VAL A 236 9.36 9.12 12.34
C VAL A 236 8.29 8.14 12.79
N LEU A 237 8.37 6.85 12.35
CA LEU A 237 7.43 5.81 12.78
C LEU A 237 7.43 5.62 14.30
N ALA A 238 8.60 5.59 14.92
CA ALA A 238 8.71 5.44 16.38
C ALA A 238 8.09 6.61 17.13
N ALA A 239 8.28 7.84 16.66
CA ALA A 239 7.82 9.05 17.32
C ALA A 239 6.30 9.26 17.17
N VAL A 240 5.77 9.19 15.93
CA VAL A 240 4.40 9.62 15.62
C VAL A 240 3.59 8.62 14.78
N GLY A 241 4.14 7.42 14.55
CA GLY A 241 3.50 6.38 13.74
C GLY A 241 2.54 5.47 14.49
N GLY A 242 2.30 4.29 13.90
CA GLY A 242 1.51 3.18 14.42
C GLY A 242 2.23 1.84 14.21
N LEU A 243 1.90 0.83 15.01
CA LEU A 243 2.44 -0.52 14.85
C LEU A 243 1.96 -1.16 13.54
N ASP A 244 0.70 -0.90 13.17
CA ASP A 244 0.10 -1.23 11.88
C ASP A 244 0.89 -0.57 10.73
N LEU A 245 1.10 0.74 10.81
CA LEU A 245 1.80 1.51 9.79
C LEU A 245 3.26 1.05 9.61
N ALA A 246 3.97 0.77 10.72
CA ALA A 246 5.33 0.24 10.68
C ALA A 246 5.38 -1.15 10.03
N ALA A 247 4.47 -2.05 10.40
CA ALA A 247 4.39 -3.39 9.81
C ALA A 247 3.99 -3.34 8.32
N MET A 248 3.07 -2.46 7.92
CA MET A 248 2.73 -2.23 6.51
C MET A 248 3.95 -1.74 5.71
N THR A 249 4.72 -0.82 6.28
CA THR A 249 5.99 -0.36 5.67
C THR A 249 6.93 -1.53 5.43
N GLY A 250 7.09 -2.41 6.42
CA GLY A 250 7.86 -3.65 6.28
C GLY A 250 7.32 -4.59 5.22
N ALA A 251 6.00 -4.75 5.14
CA ALA A 251 5.36 -5.60 4.14
C ALA A 251 5.63 -5.10 2.71
N PHE A 252 5.62 -3.80 2.45
CA PHE A 252 6.02 -3.23 1.16
C PHE A 252 7.48 -3.51 0.81
N LEU A 253 8.40 -3.38 1.79
CA LEU A 253 9.81 -3.75 1.61
C LEU A 253 9.95 -5.26 1.33
N GLY A 254 9.20 -6.08 2.04
CA GLY A 254 9.18 -7.53 1.85
C GLY A 254 8.66 -7.94 0.47
N CYS A 255 7.64 -7.27 -0.06
CA CYS A 255 7.17 -7.47 -1.44
C CYS A 255 8.28 -7.18 -2.45
N ALA A 256 8.99 -6.06 -2.30
CA ALA A 256 10.06 -5.69 -3.20
C ALA A 256 11.23 -6.70 -3.17
N GLN A 257 11.63 -7.15 -1.98
CA GLN A 257 12.71 -8.14 -1.82
C GLN A 257 12.36 -9.49 -2.45
N ASN A 258 11.08 -9.87 -2.44
CA ASN A 258 10.62 -11.16 -2.94
C ASN A 258 9.98 -11.07 -4.34
N HIS A 259 10.14 -9.96 -5.04
CA HIS A 259 9.61 -9.74 -6.39
C HIS A 259 8.09 -9.99 -6.49
N VAL A 260 7.33 -9.59 -5.48
CA VAL A 260 5.87 -9.68 -5.44
C VAL A 260 5.27 -8.31 -5.72
N PRO A 261 4.37 -8.15 -6.71
CA PRO A 261 3.61 -6.93 -6.92
C PRO A 261 2.82 -6.56 -5.66
N ALA A 262 3.00 -5.33 -5.16
CA ALA A 262 2.37 -4.83 -3.95
C ALA A 262 1.24 -3.86 -4.28
N VAL A 263 0.01 -4.18 -3.88
CA VAL A 263 -1.14 -3.30 -4.08
C VAL A 263 -1.30 -2.39 -2.88
N VAL A 264 -1.27 -1.09 -3.16
CA VAL A 264 -1.50 -0.01 -2.18
C VAL A 264 -2.99 0.30 -2.13
N ASP A 265 -3.60 0.22 -0.95
CA ASP A 265 -5.02 0.51 -0.76
C ASP A 265 -5.31 2.03 -0.74
N GLY A 266 -5.70 2.55 0.40
CA GLY A 266 -6.10 3.94 0.61
C GLY A 266 -5.03 4.78 1.30
N TYR A 267 -5.50 5.77 2.10
CA TYR A 267 -4.65 6.80 2.70
C TYR A 267 -3.56 6.23 3.63
N ILE A 268 -3.91 5.33 4.54
CA ILE A 268 -2.96 4.78 5.50
C ILE A 268 -1.92 3.92 4.76
N SER A 269 -2.39 3.11 3.82
CA SER A 269 -1.56 2.23 3.01
C SER A 269 -0.54 3.02 2.17
N ILE A 270 -0.95 4.13 1.54
CA ILE A 270 -0.02 4.93 0.73
C ILE A 270 1.02 5.66 1.59
N VAL A 271 0.70 6.03 2.83
CA VAL A 271 1.68 6.60 3.77
C VAL A 271 2.73 5.56 4.18
N ALA A 272 2.31 4.32 4.43
CA ALA A 272 3.22 3.21 4.68
C ALA A 272 4.11 2.91 3.44
N ALA A 273 3.52 2.92 2.24
CA ALA A 273 4.25 2.74 0.98
C ALA A 273 5.29 3.87 0.75
N LEU A 274 4.91 5.13 1.00
CA LEU A 274 5.84 6.25 0.94
C LEU A 274 6.98 6.09 1.95
N THR A 275 6.68 5.65 3.16
CA THR A 275 7.70 5.39 4.19
C THR A 275 8.66 4.29 3.74
N ALA A 276 8.17 3.23 3.10
CA ALA A 276 8.99 2.16 2.53
C ALA A 276 9.90 2.69 1.41
N VAL A 277 9.40 3.55 0.53
CA VAL A 277 10.19 4.17 -0.55
C VAL A 277 11.25 5.14 0.00
N ARG A 278 10.97 5.85 1.09
CA ARG A 278 11.98 6.68 1.79
C ARG A 278 13.10 5.84 2.41
N LEU A 279 12.82 4.61 2.85
CA LEU A 279 13.82 3.66 3.34
C LEU A 279 14.56 2.96 2.19
N CYS A 280 13.85 2.58 1.14
CA CYS A 280 14.35 1.81 0.01
C CYS A 280 13.69 2.30 -1.30
N PRO A 281 14.30 3.22 -2.06
CA PRO A 281 13.72 3.76 -3.29
C PRO A 281 13.31 2.70 -4.31
N ALA A 282 14.04 1.59 -4.41
CA ALA A 282 13.72 0.48 -5.32
C ALA A 282 12.34 -0.15 -5.02
N ALA A 283 11.83 -0.06 -3.79
CA ALA A 283 10.51 -0.57 -3.43
C ALA A 283 9.38 0.12 -4.22
N GLY A 284 9.59 1.36 -4.67
CA GLY A 284 8.61 2.10 -5.46
C GLY A 284 8.24 1.42 -6.79
N GLU A 285 9.14 0.66 -7.38
CA GLU A 285 8.93 -0.05 -8.63
C GLU A 285 7.93 -1.22 -8.51
N TYR A 286 7.69 -1.69 -7.30
CA TYR A 286 6.81 -2.82 -6.99
C TYR A 286 5.38 -2.41 -6.63
N LEU A 287 5.11 -1.10 -6.48
CA LEU A 287 3.84 -0.57 -5.97
C LEU A 287 2.81 -0.41 -7.10
N PHE A 288 1.57 -0.81 -6.83
CA PHE A 288 0.41 -0.57 -7.69
C PHE A 288 -0.69 0.12 -6.86
N LEU A 289 -0.91 1.40 -7.12
CA LEU A 289 -1.93 2.18 -6.43
C LEU A 289 -3.32 1.79 -6.91
N SER A 290 -4.20 1.37 -5.99
CA SER A 290 -5.53 0.89 -6.34
C SER A 290 -6.48 2.05 -6.70
N HIS A 291 -6.92 2.81 -5.71
CA HIS A 291 -7.91 3.87 -5.91
C HIS A 291 -7.44 5.21 -5.33
N ALA A 292 -7.91 6.30 -5.91
CA ALA A 292 -7.79 7.62 -5.30
C ALA A 292 -8.66 7.66 -4.05
N SER A 293 -8.04 7.57 -2.88
CA SER A 293 -8.76 7.71 -1.62
C SER A 293 -9.32 9.11 -1.47
N TYR A 294 -10.52 9.21 -0.90
CA TYR A 294 -11.18 10.50 -0.63
C TYR A 294 -10.50 11.30 0.50
N GLU A 295 -9.56 10.69 1.24
CA GLU A 295 -8.77 11.37 2.29
C GLU A 295 -7.79 12.37 1.67
N ILE A 296 -7.78 13.62 2.17
CA ILE A 296 -7.07 14.75 1.57
C ILE A 296 -5.56 14.51 1.41
N GLY A 297 -4.90 13.88 2.39
CA GLY A 297 -3.47 13.62 2.38
C GLY A 297 -3.04 12.57 1.35
N TYR A 298 -3.96 11.77 0.80
CA TYR A 298 -3.66 10.76 -0.22
C TYR A 298 -2.96 11.36 -1.44
N ARG A 299 -3.48 12.50 -1.94
CA ARG A 299 -2.92 13.17 -3.11
C ARG A 299 -1.46 13.59 -2.90
N ILE A 300 -1.12 14.10 -1.72
CA ILE A 300 0.26 14.48 -1.38
C ILE A 300 1.17 13.26 -1.41
N ALA A 301 0.77 12.16 -0.77
CA ALA A 301 1.55 10.93 -0.77
C ALA A 301 1.71 10.33 -2.18
N ALA A 302 0.68 10.38 -3.03
CA ALA A 302 0.75 9.92 -4.41
C ALA A 302 1.71 10.78 -5.26
N GLN A 303 1.70 12.09 -5.08
CA GLN A 303 2.65 13.01 -5.73
C GLN A 303 4.09 12.75 -5.29
N GLU A 304 4.34 12.53 -3.99
CA GLU A 304 5.66 12.16 -3.46
C GLU A 304 6.18 10.82 -4.01
N LEU A 305 5.28 9.88 -4.28
CA LEU A 305 5.61 8.61 -4.94
C LEU A 305 5.77 8.74 -6.46
N GLY A 306 5.33 9.84 -7.07
CA GLY A 306 5.32 10.00 -8.53
C GLY A 306 4.40 8.99 -9.23
N GLN A 307 3.35 8.52 -8.56
CA GLN A 307 2.42 7.52 -9.07
C GLN A 307 0.97 7.97 -8.96
N GLU A 308 0.13 7.48 -9.87
CA GLU A 308 -1.29 7.79 -9.91
C GLU A 308 -2.13 6.52 -9.73
N PRO A 309 -3.21 6.57 -8.94
CA PRO A 309 -4.17 5.48 -8.83
C PRO A 309 -4.91 5.25 -10.16
N CYS A 310 -5.41 4.02 -10.36
CA CYS A 310 -6.18 3.71 -11.56
C CYS A 310 -7.70 3.81 -11.38
N LEU A 311 -8.21 3.83 -10.16
CA LEU A 311 -9.64 3.82 -9.87
C LEU A 311 -10.10 5.11 -9.17
N LEU A 312 -11.21 5.67 -9.66
CA LEU A 312 -11.86 6.87 -9.11
C LEU A 312 -13.25 6.49 -8.57
N LEU A 313 -13.30 5.72 -7.47
CA LEU A 313 -14.54 5.17 -6.90
C LEU A 313 -15.04 5.95 -5.68
N GLY A 314 -14.36 7.01 -5.26
CA GLY A 314 -14.70 7.78 -4.06
C GLY A 314 -14.58 7.00 -2.76
N MET A 315 -13.81 5.91 -2.74
CA MET A 315 -13.62 5.03 -1.59
C MET A 315 -12.82 5.72 -0.48
N ARG A 316 -13.19 5.42 0.77
CA ARG A 316 -12.50 5.89 1.98
C ARG A 316 -12.64 4.94 3.18
N LEU A 317 -12.88 3.66 2.92
CA LEU A 317 -13.10 2.66 3.98
C LEU A 317 -11.79 2.30 4.70
N GLY A 318 -10.70 2.06 3.95
CA GLY A 318 -9.50 1.38 4.45
C GLY A 318 -9.65 -0.14 4.38
N GLU A 319 -9.13 -0.84 5.35
CA GLU A 319 -9.13 -2.31 5.48
C GLU A 319 -8.36 -3.07 4.38
N GLY A 320 -7.82 -2.38 3.38
CA GLY A 320 -7.32 -3.01 2.15
C GLY A 320 -8.41 -3.18 1.09
N SER A 321 -9.53 -2.43 1.18
CA SER A 321 -10.72 -2.63 0.35
C SER A 321 -10.52 -2.38 -1.15
N GLY A 322 -9.56 -1.57 -1.53
CA GLY A 322 -9.18 -1.37 -2.93
C GLY A 322 -8.39 -2.53 -3.53
N CYS A 323 -7.72 -3.36 -2.70
CA CYS A 323 -6.84 -4.42 -3.17
C CYS A 323 -7.57 -5.50 -3.98
N PRO A 324 -8.71 -6.07 -3.53
CA PRO A 324 -9.42 -7.08 -4.30
C PRO A 324 -9.88 -6.59 -5.68
N VAL A 325 -10.24 -5.32 -5.79
CA VAL A 325 -10.63 -4.70 -7.07
C VAL A 325 -9.41 -4.53 -7.96
N MET A 326 -8.30 -4.03 -7.41
CA MET A 326 -7.05 -3.84 -8.16
C MET A 326 -6.47 -5.16 -8.68
N PHE A 327 -6.60 -6.26 -7.94
CA PHE A 327 -6.19 -7.58 -8.43
C PHE A 327 -6.89 -7.95 -9.74
N GLN A 328 -8.17 -7.57 -9.94
CA GLN A 328 -8.86 -7.81 -11.19
C GLN A 328 -8.29 -6.97 -12.34
N ILE A 329 -7.85 -5.74 -12.06
CA ILE A 329 -7.17 -4.89 -13.05
C ILE A 329 -5.81 -5.49 -13.44
N LEU A 330 -5.04 -6.00 -12.49
CA LEU A 330 -3.77 -6.67 -12.76
C LEU A 330 -3.97 -7.95 -13.59
N ARG A 331 -5.00 -8.75 -13.26
CA ARG A 331 -5.40 -9.92 -14.06
C ARG A 331 -5.80 -9.55 -15.48
N ALA A 332 -6.56 -8.46 -15.66
CA ALA A 332 -6.95 -7.97 -16.97
C ALA A 332 -5.73 -7.51 -17.79
N ALA A 333 -4.76 -6.86 -17.18
CA ALA A 333 -3.50 -6.49 -17.82
C ALA A 333 -2.71 -7.72 -18.30
N CYS A 334 -2.63 -8.77 -17.49
CA CYS A 334 -2.02 -10.05 -17.86
C CYS A 334 -2.78 -10.72 -19.02
N ALA A 335 -4.12 -10.75 -18.96
CA ALA A 335 -4.96 -11.38 -19.98
C ALA A 335 -4.76 -10.74 -21.36
N VAL A 336 -4.60 -9.42 -21.43
CA VAL A 336 -4.28 -8.71 -22.68
C VAL A 336 -2.92 -9.14 -23.22
N MET A 337 -1.90 -9.16 -22.35
CA MET A 337 -0.53 -9.52 -22.73
C MET A 337 -0.44 -10.97 -23.24
N ASP A 338 -1.20 -11.87 -22.67
CA ASP A 338 -1.17 -13.29 -23.00
C ASP A 338 -2.11 -13.64 -24.17
N GLY A 339 -3.37 -13.22 -24.12
CA GLY A 339 -4.45 -13.70 -24.99
C GLY A 339 -4.68 -12.92 -26.27
N MET A 340 -4.16 -11.68 -26.35
CA MET A 340 -4.38 -10.85 -27.55
C MET A 340 -3.45 -11.27 -28.68
N ALA A 341 -4.01 -11.42 -29.90
CA ALA A 341 -3.23 -11.75 -31.10
C ALA A 341 -2.28 -10.60 -31.48
N THR A 342 -1.14 -10.93 -32.08
CA THR A 342 -0.29 -9.97 -32.77
C THR A 342 -0.89 -9.62 -34.13
N PHE A 343 -0.39 -8.56 -34.79
CA PHE A 343 -0.83 -8.19 -36.13
C PHE A 343 -0.69 -9.35 -37.16
N PRO A 344 0.44 -10.09 -37.22
CA PRO A 344 0.54 -11.27 -38.07
C PRO A 344 -0.45 -12.40 -37.73
N GLU A 345 -0.61 -12.72 -36.41
CA GLU A 345 -1.54 -13.75 -35.95
C GLU A 345 -3.01 -13.41 -36.28
N ALA A 346 -3.36 -12.13 -36.29
CA ALA A 346 -4.68 -11.62 -36.63
C ALA A 346 -4.89 -11.45 -38.16
N ALA A 347 -3.85 -11.69 -38.97
CA ALA A 347 -3.85 -11.41 -40.41
C ALA A 347 -4.19 -9.94 -40.73
N ILE A 348 -3.71 -9.00 -39.92
CA ILE A 348 -3.90 -7.56 -40.09
C ILE A 348 -2.55 -6.96 -40.51
N GLU A 349 -2.52 -6.25 -41.63
CA GLU A 349 -1.39 -5.44 -42.04
C GLU A 349 -1.32 -4.16 -41.16
N ASP A 350 -0.13 -3.81 -40.64
CA ASP A 350 0.04 -2.69 -39.75
C ASP A 350 0.75 -1.47 -40.36
N ASP A 351 0.96 -1.48 -41.68
CA ASP A 351 1.62 -0.41 -42.44
C ASP A 351 0.97 0.96 -42.22
N TYR A 352 -0.36 0.99 -42.03
CA TYR A 352 -1.11 2.22 -41.71
C TYR A 352 -0.72 2.87 -40.39
N LEU A 353 -0.09 2.13 -39.47
CA LEU A 353 0.41 2.65 -38.19
C LEU A 353 1.80 3.31 -38.32
N THR A 354 2.51 3.07 -39.42
CA THR A 354 3.87 3.59 -39.60
C THR A 354 3.96 5.12 -39.45
N PRO A 355 3.13 5.93 -40.13
CA PRO A 355 3.17 7.38 -39.96
C PRO A 355 2.72 7.83 -38.57
N ILE A 356 1.82 7.10 -37.95
CA ILE A 356 1.30 7.41 -36.61
C ILE A 356 2.37 7.13 -35.55
N ARG A 357 3.07 5.98 -35.64
CA ARG A 357 4.21 5.63 -34.78
C ARG A 357 5.35 6.62 -34.90
N ALA A 358 5.66 7.08 -36.12
CA ALA A 358 6.74 8.02 -36.35
C ALA A 358 6.49 9.41 -35.75
N GLN A 359 5.24 9.80 -35.54
CA GLN A 359 4.83 11.10 -35.01
C GLN A 359 4.37 11.04 -33.54
N ASP A 360 4.38 9.85 -32.93
CA ASP A 360 3.80 9.60 -31.58
C ASP A 360 2.38 10.18 -31.43
N SER A 361 1.58 10.05 -32.49
CA SER A 361 0.23 10.66 -32.58
C SER A 361 -0.83 9.90 -31.77
N PHE A 362 -0.44 8.94 -30.93
CA PHE A 362 -1.34 8.21 -30.02
C PHE A 362 -1.53 8.95 -28.69
N THR A 363 -0.56 9.79 -28.34
CA THR A 363 -0.56 10.48 -27.04
C THR A 363 -1.31 11.79 -27.19
N VAL A 364 -2.48 11.87 -26.58
CA VAL A 364 -3.16 13.15 -26.34
C VAL A 364 -2.68 13.66 -24.99
N THR A 365 -1.87 14.70 -25.01
CA THR A 365 -1.51 15.40 -23.76
C THR A 365 -2.76 16.16 -23.30
N PRO A 366 -3.27 15.90 -22.08
CA PRO A 366 -4.44 16.61 -21.56
C PRO A 366 -4.16 18.09 -21.30
#